data_b3baa7450c87eb8110d341ef9966a587
#
_entry.id   b3baa7450c87eb8110d341ef9966a587
#
_cell.length_a   1.000
_cell.length_b   1.000
_cell.length_c   1.000
_cell.angle_alpha   90.00
_cell.angle_beta   90.00
_cell.angle_gamma   90.00
#
_symmetry.space_group_name_H-M   'P 1'
#
loop_
_entity.id
_entity.type
_entity.pdbx_description
1 polymer ?
#
loop_
_entity_poly.entity_id
_entity_poly.type
_entity_poly.pdbx_seq_one_letter_code
_entity_poly.pdbx_strand_id
1 'polypeptide(L)'
;MHDIVIVGAGTAGCVLASRLTEDPEVSVLLIEAGARSRKLETKIPAAFSRLFRTEVDWGDSTTPQSGLGGREILFPRGRMLGGTAAMNAMMVLRGHPADYDDWAARGCPGWSWADVEPSFARSARDGFPLSEVPDRHALAEAFVHAAQAVGIPFTEDLNGEDNAGVGFVPVSQRRGRRFSVLDGYLGPARRRPNLTVVTEALVTRVLLEDGRAIGVAYRPDADDDTEDEVLANDEVILCAGAIGTPQLLQLSGVGPRGGLEDAGVEIQHELPGVGANLIDHLANGLLVKTKGVETLATAESLRNLANWAIRGRGPLTSNLGEAVAFIRTRPDLAAPDLELLLAPVLFEEEGLKQPTEHGLTLAVVLLRPKSMGSVTLRSADPLVPPAIDPRYLSDSEGEDIATLLNGLRLARRILAQEPLAGFVESELLPAADVRSDDDLRAHIRQLSQTLYHPAGTCRMGSDPLAVVDPELRVRGLDGLRVADASIIPVLPSGHTNWPTVMIAERAADLIAGAATRG
;
A
#
# COMPACT_ATOMS: atom_id res chain seq x y z
N MET A 1 8.37 13.62 28.15
CA MET A 1 9.01 14.30 27.02
C MET A 1 9.92 13.28 26.35
N HIS A 2 9.90 13.16 25.04
CA HIS A 2 10.70 12.24 24.24
C HIS A 2 11.50 13.05 23.22
N ASP A 3 12.60 12.53 22.73
CA ASP A 3 13.37 13.22 21.70
C ASP A 3 12.60 13.21 20.38
N ILE A 4 12.02 12.07 20.01
CA ILE A 4 11.26 11.92 18.78
C ILE A 4 9.86 11.39 19.08
N VAL A 5 8.85 12.01 18.46
CA VAL A 5 7.46 11.53 18.45
C VAL A 5 7.11 11.04 17.04
N ILE A 6 6.76 9.75 16.92
CA ILE A 6 6.32 9.12 15.66
C ILE A 6 4.81 8.91 15.70
N VAL A 7 4.10 9.41 14.69
CA VAL A 7 2.64 9.30 14.56
C VAL A 7 2.28 8.23 13.54
N GLY A 8 1.63 7.16 14.00
CA GLY A 8 1.22 6.00 13.21
C GLY A 8 2.21 4.84 13.32
N ALA A 9 1.74 3.71 13.88
CA ALA A 9 2.51 2.47 13.96
C ALA A 9 2.20 1.53 12.79
N GLY A 10 2.08 2.08 11.59
CA GLY A 10 1.98 1.35 10.33
C GLY A 10 3.33 0.82 9.85
N THR A 11 3.45 0.57 8.54
CA THR A 11 4.68 0.06 7.91
C THR A 11 5.89 0.91 8.28
N ALA A 12 5.84 2.21 8.03
CA ALA A 12 6.98 3.11 8.24
C ALA A 12 7.28 3.34 9.72
N GLY A 13 6.26 3.66 10.53
CA GLY A 13 6.47 3.95 11.96
C GLY A 13 7.05 2.77 12.74
N CYS A 14 6.67 1.53 12.41
CA CYS A 14 7.27 0.34 13.02
C CYS A 14 8.77 0.20 12.70
N VAL A 15 9.18 0.48 11.47
CA VAL A 15 10.58 0.44 11.03
C VAL A 15 11.37 1.56 11.71
N LEU A 16 10.88 2.81 11.63
CA LEU A 16 11.54 3.97 12.24
C LEU A 16 11.72 3.82 13.75
N ALA A 17 10.64 3.46 14.46
CA ALA A 17 10.73 3.24 15.91
C ALA A 17 11.76 2.16 16.27
N SER A 18 11.88 1.12 15.43
CA SER A 18 12.89 0.09 15.63
C SER A 18 14.30 0.61 15.36
N ARG A 19 14.53 1.33 14.27
CA ARG A 19 15.87 1.80 13.88
C ARG A 19 16.37 2.91 14.79
N LEU A 20 15.56 3.92 15.07
CA LEU A 20 15.97 5.07 15.88
C LEU A 20 16.29 4.69 17.32
N THR A 21 15.61 3.69 17.87
CA THR A 21 15.88 3.18 19.22
C THR A 21 17.03 2.17 19.29
N GLU A 22 17.76 1.91 18.20
CA GLU A 22 19.04 1.19 18.25
C GLU A 22 20.10 2.01 18.99
N ASP A 23 20.02 3.34 18.91
CA ASP A 23 20.77 4.25 19.78
C ASP A 23 20.05 4.38 21.14
N PRO A 24 20.65 3.92 22.25
CA PRO A 24 20.03 3.99 23.58
C PRO A 24 19.83 5.40 24.11
N GLU A 25 20.52 6.39 23.57
CA GLU A 25 20.43 7.81 23.98
C GLU A 25 19.22 8.51 23.30
N VAL A 26 18.64 7.93 22.24
CA VAL A 26 17.47 8.47 21.53
C VAL A 26 16.19 7.87 22.11
N SER A 27 15.36 8.68 22.75
CA SER A 27 14.06 8.27 23.27
C SER A 27 12.95 8.51 22.24
N VAL A 28 12.14 7.47 21.96
CA VAL A 28 11.08 7.50 20.96
C VAL A 28 9.72 7.20 21.58
N LEU A 29 8.73 8.04 21.27
CA LEU A 29 7.33 7.77 21.49
C LEU A 29 6.66 7.42 20.15
N LEU A 30 6.05 6.24 20.04
CA LEU A 30 5.25 5.79 18.89
C LEU A 30 3.77 5.76 19.29
N ILE A 31 2.94 6.56 18.60
CA ILE A 31 1.50 6.67 18.86
C ILE A 31 0.72 6.02 17.72
N GLU A 32 -0.26 5.18 18.06
CA GLU A 32 -1.13 4.49 17.11
C GLU A 32 -2.61 4.62 17.51
N ALA A 33 -3.45 4.98 16.54
CA ALA A 33 -4.90 5.14 16.75
C ALA A 33 -5.62 3.83 17.04
N GLY A 34 -5.12 2.71 16.48
CA GLY A 34 -5.70 1.40 16.67
C GLY A 34 -5.08 0.59 17.79
N ALA A 35 -5.77 -0.48 18.19
CA ALA A 35 -5.28 -1.43 19.17
C ALA A 35 -4.29 -2.44 18.56
N ARG A 36 -3.68 -3.24 19.41
CA ARG A 36 -3.04 -4.49 18.97
C ARG A 36 -4.12 -5.50 18.62
N SER A 37 -4.28 -5.82 17.35
CA SER A 37 -5.26 -6.82 16.92
C SER A 37 -4.99 -8.21 17.53
N ARG A 38 -6.07 -8.86 17.99
CA ARG A 38 -6.08 -10.26 18.44
C ARG A 38 -6.76 -11.18 17.42
N LYS A 39 -7.24 -10.65 16.30
CA LYS A 39 -7.91 -11.42 15.24
C LYS A 39 -6.96 -12.44 14.64
N LEU A 40 -7.43 -13.69 14.51
CA LEU A 40 -6.64 -14.77 13.91
C LEU A 40 -6.37 -14.51 12.42
N GLU A 41 -7.29 -13.83 11.74
CA GLU A 41 -7.23 -13.42 10.34
C GLU A 41 -5.98 -12.58 10.04
N THR A 42 -5.47 -11.83 11.01
CA THR A 42 -4.19 -11.11 10.85
C THR A 42 -2.98 -12.04 10.68
N LYS A 43 -3.11 -13.32 11.01
CA LYS A 43 -2.04 -14.32 10.89
C LYS A 43 -2.27 -15.31 9.75
N ILE A 44 -3.52 -15.48 9.29
CA ILE A 44 -3.88 -16.38 8.20
C ILE A 44 -3.73 -15.64 6.87
N PRO A 45 -2.80 -16.05 5.99
CA PRO A 45 -2.59 -15.35 4.71
C PRO A 45 -3.85 -15.23 3.85
N ALA A 46 -4.59 -16.31 3.66
CA ALA A 46 -5.79 -16.32 2.82
C ALA A 46 -6.98 -15.51 3.37
N ALA A 47 -6.91 -15.04 4.63
CA ALA A 47 -8.03 -14.39 5.30
C ALA A 47 -7.93 -12.85 5.34
N PHE A 48 -7.03 -12.24 4.58
CA PHE A 48 -6.77 -10.81 4.72
C PHE A 48 -7.99 -9.92 4.43
N SER A 49 -8.82 -10.25 3.43
CA SER A 49 -10.02 -9.48 3.10
C SER A 49 -11.11 -9.53 4.18
N ARG A 50 -11.07 -10.50 5.09
CA ARG A 50 -11.98 -10.57 6.24
C ARG A 50 -11.70 -9.52 7.31
N LEU A 51 -10.59 -8.82 7.19
CA LEU A 51 -10.26 -7.68 8.07
C LEU A 51 -10.92 -6.39 7.59
N PHE A 52 -11.39 -6.32 6.33
CA PHE A 52 -12.03 -5.15 5.76
C PHE A 52 -13.37 -4.86 6.45
N ARG A 53 -13.66 -3.58 6.65
CA ARG A 53 -14.85 -3.08 7.35
C ARG A 53 -15.05 -3.66 8.75
N THR A 54 -13.95 -4.04 9.43
CA THR A 54 -13.97 -4.43 10.83
C THR A 54 -13.35 -3.35 11.70
N GLU A 55 -13.33 -3.51 13.02
CA GLU A 55 -12.74 -2.55 13.96
C GLU A 55 -11.23 -2.30 13.76
N VAL A 56 -10.55 -3.12 12.98
CA VAL A 56 -9.13 -2.96 12.63
C VAL A 56 -8.92 -2.27 11.27
N ASP A 57 -9.98 -1.79 10.66
CA ASP A 57 -9.99 -1.04 9.40
C ASP A 57 -10.55 0.35 9.64
N TRP A 58 -9.96 1.38 9.02
CA TRP A 58 -10.53 2.73 9.04
C TRP A 58 -11.91 2.81 8.37
N GLY A 59 -12.19 1.87 7.44
CA GLY A 59 -13.46 1.78 6.73
C GLY A 59 -13.67 2.88 5.69
N ASP A 60 -12.58 3.47 5.20
CA ASP A 60 -12.60 4.54 4.22
C ASP A 60 -13.22 4.10 2.89
N SER A 61 -13.81 5.07 2.19
CA SER A 61 -14.26 4.95 0.80
C SER A 61 -13.91 6.21 0.03
N THR A 62 -13.76 6.09 -1.27
CA THR A 62 -13.56 7.27 -2.13
C THR A 62 -14.82 8.12 -2.20
N THR A 63 -14.66 9.36 -2.66
CA THR A 63 -15.80 10.12 -3.21
C THR A 63 -16.34 9.41 -4.47
N PRO A 64 -17.56 9.72 -4.94
CA PRO A 64 -18.08 9.17 -6.19
C PRO A 64 -17.13 9.44 -7.36
N GLN A 65 -16.65 8.37 -8.02
CA GLN A 65 -15.67 8.42 -9.10
C GLN A 65 -16.35 8.56 -10.46
N SER A 66 -16.28 9.72 -11.08
CA SER A 66 -16.91 9.98 -12.38
C SER A 66 -16.40 9.05 -13.49
N GLY A 67 -15.10 8.75 -13.51
CA GLY A 67 -14.47 7.79 -14.44
C GLY A 67 -14.95 6.35 -14.24
N LEU A 68 -15.53 6.02 -13.09
CA LEU A 68 -16.06 4.70 -12.73
C LEU A 68 -17.59 4.69 -12.57
N GLY A 69 -18.30 5.54 -13.32
CA GLY A 69 -19.76 5.57 -13.32
C GLY A 69 -20.39 6.11 -12.04
N GLY A 70 -19.69 6.93 -11.27
CA GLY A 70 -20.18 7.50 -10.02
C GLY A 70 -20.08 6.57 -8.81
N ARG A 71 -19.41 5.42 -8.92
CA ARG A 71 -19.23 4.49 -7.80
C ARG A 71 -18.27 5.07 -6.74
N GLU A 72 -18.56 4.78 -5.49
CA GLU A 72 -17.62 4.89 -4.39
C GLU A 72 -16.86 3.57 -4.26
N ILE A 73 -15.54 3.65 -4.10
CA ILE A 73 -14.66 2.47 -4.01
C ILE A 73 -14.21 2.31 -2.58
N LEU A 74 -14.33 1.11 -2.03
CA LEU A 74 -13.81 0.79 -0.69
C LEU A 74 -12.29 0.95 -0.66
N PHE A 75 -11.79 1.60 0.39
CA PHE A 75 -10.39 1.97 0.51
C PHE A 75 -9.79 1.50 1.85
N PRO A 76 -9.72 0.17 2.11
CA PRO A 76 -9.36 -0.38 3.41
C PRO A 76 -7.94 0.00 3.82
N ARG A 77 -7.81 0.53 5.04
CA ARG A 77 -6.55 0.93 5.68
C ARG A 77 -6.50 0.40 7.10
N GLY A 78 -5.38 -0.21 7.50
CA GLY A 78 -5.25 -0.82 8.82
C GLY A 78 -5.26 0.22 9.94
N ARG A 79 -6.18 0.07 10.91
CA ARG A 79 -6.27 0.81 12.17
C ARG A 79 -5.85 -0.12 13.31
N MET A 80 -4.57 -0.44 13.35
CA MET A 80 -3.98 -1.34 14.34
C MET A 80 -2.46 -1.29 14.30
N LEU A 81 -1.78 -1.78 15.33
CA LEU A 81 -0.33 -1.97 15.29
C LEU A 81 0.08 -2.79 14.06
N GLY A 82 1.02 -2.28 13.28
CA GLY A 82 1.44 -2.81 11.99
C GLY A 82 0.69 -2.19 10.81
N GLY A 83 -0.38 -1.43 11.07
CA GLY A 83 -1.16 -0.75 10.04
C GLY A 83 -1.60 -1.66 8.90
N THR A 84 -1.60 -1.16 7.68
CA THR A 84 -1.98 -1.93 6.49
C THR A 84 -1.05 -3.12 6.21
N ALA A 85 0.22 -3.13 6.68
CA ALA A 85 1.08 -4.32 6.57
C ALA A 85 0.56 -5.52 7.37
N ALA A 86 -0.29 -5.30 8.39
CA ALA A 86 -0.93 -6.36 9.15
C ALA A 86 -2.20 -6.92 8.49
N MET A 87 -2.67 -6.32 7.37
CA MET A 87 -3.88 -6.75 6.65
C MET A 87 -3.72 -6.88 5.12
N ASN A 88 -2.54 -6.65 4.56
CA ASN A 88 -2.27 -6.75 3.12
C ASN A 88 -2.17 -8.20 2.63
N ALA A 89 -2.00 -8.39 1.31
CA ALA A 89 -1.79 -9.70 0.68
C ALA A 89 -0.32 -10.19 0.76
N MET A 90 0.54 -9.58 1.55
CA MET A 90 1.94 -9.99 1.83
C MET A 90 2.86 -10.13 0.59
N MET A 91 2.49 -9.59 -0.55
CA MET A 91 3.32 -9.62 -1.76
C MET A 91 4.53 -8.71 -1.57
N VAL A 92 5.74 -9.22 -1.86
CA VAL A 92 7.00 -8.50 -1.68
C VAL A 92 7.58 -8.16 -3.05
N LEU A 93 7.11 -7.07 -3.62
CA LEU A 93 7.44 -6.60 -4.97
C LEU A 93 7.88 -5.13 -4.88
N ARG A 94 9.18 -4.88 -5.07
CA ARG A 94 9.79 -3.55 -4.85
C ARG A 94 9.58 -2.58 -6.01
N GLY A 95 9.12 -3.05 -7.18
CA GLY A 95 9.14 -2.30 -8.42
C GLY A 95 10.46 -2.43 -9.19
N HIS A 96 10.60 -1.65 -10.26
CA HIS A 96 11.75 -1.67 -11.15
C HIS A 96 12.80 -0.62 -10.72
N PRO A 97 14.12 -0.86 -10.88
CA PRO A 97 15.16 0.13 -10.61
C PRO A 97 14.91 1.50 -11.25
N ALA A 98 14.43 1.54 -12.49
CA ALA A 98 14.12 2.77 -13.20
C ALA A 98 13.00 3.62 -12.53
N ASP A 99 12.17 3.06 -11.66
CA ASP A 99 11.17 3.84 -10.91
C ASP A 99 11.86 4.80 -9.94
N TYR A 100 12.91 4.35 -9.28
CA TYR A 100 13.69 5.13 -8.31
C TYR A 100 14.62 6.13 -9.01
N ASP A 101 15.18 5.76 -10.17
CA ASP A 101 15.93 6.71 -11.00
C ASP A 101 15.02 7.84 -11.52
N ASP A 102 13.75 7.55 -11.82
CA ASP A 102 12.74 8.55 -12.14
C ASP A 102 12.44 9.47 -10.94
N TRP A 103 12.42 8.95 -9.68
CA TRP A 103 12.30 9.80 -8.49
C TRP A 103 13.44 10.82 -8.41
N ALA A 104 14.68 10.36 -8.58
CA ALA A 104 15.84 11.23 -8.58
C ALA A 104 15.78 12.29 -9.70
N ALA A 105 15.39 11.89 -10.91
CA ALA A 105 15.23 12.78 -12.07
C ALA A 105 14.12 13.83 -11.86
N ARG A 106 13.11 13.55 -11.05
CA ARG A 106 12.02 14.47 -10.67
C ARG A 106 12.36 15.42 -9.54
N GLY A 107 13.62 15.56 -9.19
CA GLY A 107 14.08 16.50 -8.15
C GLY A 107 14.14 15.93 -6.75
N CYS A 108 14.33 14.61 -6.65
CA CYS A 108 14.56 13.90 -5.39
C CYS A 108 16.00 13.33 -5.35
N PRO A 109 17.06 14.17 -5.28
CA PRO A 109 18.44 13.69 -5.20
C PRO A 109 18.63 12.79 -3.97
N GLY A 110 19.43 11.74 -4.13
CA GLY A 110 19.62 10.73 -3.09
C GLY A 110 18.53 9.66 -3.04
N TRP A 111 17.62 9.58 -4.03
CA TRP A 111 16.56 8.57 -4.13
C TRP A 111 16.63 7.79 -5.43
N SER A 112 17.78 7.78 -6.13
CA SER A 112 18.04 6.88 -7.26
C SER A 112 18.09 5.41 -6.80
N TRP A 113 18.03 4.49 -7.74
CA TRP A 113 18.17 3.06 -7.41
C TRP A 113 19.44 2.78 -6.59
N ALA A 114 20.56 3.32 -7.01
CA ALA A 114 21.84 3.16 -6.30
C ALA A 114 21.81 3.68 -4.84
N ASP A 115 20.99 4.71 -4.58
CA ASP A 115 20.85 5.28 -3.23
C ASP A 115 19.94 4.44 -2.33
N VAL A 116 18.90 3.79 -2.89
CA VAL A 116 17.85 3.11 -2.11
C VAL A 116 18.05 1.59 -2.02
N GLU A 117 18.75 0.96 -2.95
CA GLU A 117 19.04 -0.47 -2.95
C GLU A 117 19.63 -0.98 -1.63
N PRO A 118 20.61 -0.28 -0.99
CA PRO A 118 21.13 -0.71 0.31
C PRO A 118 20.07 -0.80 1.41
N SER A 119 19.03 0.06 1.38
CA SER A 119 17.93 0.04 2.34
C SER A 119 16.99 -1.15 2.09
N PHE A 120 16.74 -1.52 0.83
CA PHE A 120 16.04 -2.76 0.49
C PHE A 120 16.82 -3.99 0.97
N ALA A 121 18.12 -4.07 0.70
CA ALA A 121 18.96 -5.18 1.11
C ALA A 121 19.02 -5.32 2.64
N ARG A 122 19.13 -4.20 3.37
CA ARG A 122 19.10 -4.18 4.84
C ARG A 122 17.79 -4.69 5.38
N SER A 123 16.66 -4.21 4.85
CA SER A 123 15.33 -4.62 5.29
C SER A 123 15.09 -6.12 5.08
N ALA A 124 15.49 -6.68 3.95
CA ALA A 124 15.35 -8.10 3.63
C ALA A 124 16.17 -8.98 4.60
N ARG A 125 17.37 -8.54 4.99
CA ARG A 125 18.25 -9.25 5.93
C ARG A 125 17.71 -9.20 7.35
N ASP A 126 17.28 -8.03 7.82
CA ASP A 126 17.11 -7.74 9.24
C ASP A 126 15.68 -7.87 9.75
N GLY A 127 14.65 -7.63 8.93
CA GLY A 127 13.30 -7.56 9.48
C GLY A 127 12.14 -7.86 8.53
N PHE A 128 12.37 -7.92 7.22
CA PHE A 128 11.32 -8.12 6.24
C PHE A 128 11.62 -9.34 5.36
N PRO A 129 11.12 -10.54 5.74
CA PRO A 129 11.50 -11.77 5.04
C PRO A 129 10.95 -11.83 3.63
N LEU A 130 11.77 -12.37 2.72
CA LEU A 130 11.33 -12.84 1.41
C LEU A 130 11.26 -14.36 1.49
N SER A 131 10.07 -14.91 1.37
CA SER A 131 9.85 -16.36 1.38
C SER A 131 8.91 -16.76 0.25
N GLU A 132 8.86 -18.05 -0.04
CA GLU A 132 7.89 -18.60 -0.97
C GLU A 132 6.60 -19.02 -0.26
N VAL A 133 5.48 -19.04 -1.01
CA VAL A 133 4.27 -19.70 -0.52
C VAL A 133 4.55 -21.19 -0.34
N PRO A 134 4.29 -21.77 0.85
CA PRO A 134 4.70 -23.15 1.14
C PRO A 134 4.07 -24.23 0.23
N ASP A 135 2.82 -24.01 -0.17
CA ASP A 135 2.05 -24.92 -1.04
C ASP A 135 1.41 -24.08 -2.15
N ARG A 136 2.12 -23.94 -3.27
CA ARG A 136 1.62 -23.17 -4.43
C ARG A 136 0.38 -23.84 -5.01
N HIS A 137 -0.57 -23.00 -5.44
CA HIS A 137 -1.79 -23.47 -6.07
C HIS A 137 -1.54 -23.89 -7.53
N ALA A 138 -2.16 -24.99 -7.98
CA ALA A 138 -1.96 -25.50 -9.35
C ALA A 138 -2.33 -24.48 -10.45
N LEU A 139 -3.31 -23.58 -10.17
CA LEU A 139 -3.66 -22.49 -11.10
C LEU A 139 -2.52 -21.46 -11.24
N ALA A 140 -1.71 -21.22 -10.21
CA ALA A 140 -0.57 -20.32 -10.31
C ALA A 140 0.51 -20.89 -11.23
N GLU A 141 0.80 -22.20 -11.14
CA GLU A 141 1.71 -22.87 -12.06
C GLU A 141 1.16 -22.88 -13.49
N ALA A 142 -0.14 -23.18 -13.65
CA ALA A 142 -0.81 -23.15 -14.95
C ALA A 142 -0.77 -21.76 -15.61
N PHE A 143 -0.94 -20.69 -14.82
CA PHE A 143 -0.84 -19.31 -15.30
C PHE A 143 0.57 -18.98 -15.80
N VAL A 144 1.61 -19.37 -15.07
CA VAL A 144 3.01 -19.14 -15.51
C VAL A 144 3.27 -19.80 -16.86
N HIS A 145 2.87 -21.06 -17.04
CA HIS A 145 3.03 -21.75 -18.32
C HIS A 145 2.18 -21.14 -19.44
N ALA A 146 0.95 -20.75 -19.16
CA ALA A 146 0.06 -20.12 -20.14
C ALA A 146 0.58 -18.72 -20.57
N ALA A 147 1.15 -17.96 -19.65
CA ALA A 147 1.78 -16.68 -19.96
C ALA A 147 3.02 -16.85 -20.84
N GLN A 148 3.85 -17.88 -20.58
CA GLN A 148 4.99 -18.21 -21.45
C GLN A 148 4.53 -18.60 -22.87
N ALA A 149 3.41 -19.32 -23.00
CA ALA A 149 2.88 -19.73 -24.30
C ALA A 149 2.44 -18.54 -25.17
N VAL A 150 2.10 -17.38 -24.59
CA VAL A 150 1.81 -16.15 -25.34
C VAL A 150 3.04 -15.25 -25.53
N GLY A 151 4.24 -15.72 -25.13
CA GLY A 151 5.51 -15.03 -25.36
C GLY A 151 6.01 -14.17 -24.18
N ILE A 152 5.40 -14.26 -22.99
CA ILE A 152 5.91 -13.58 -21.78
C ILE A 152 7.01 -14.45 -21.19
N PRO A 153 8.26 -13.94 -21.04
CA PRO A 153 9.36 -14.75 -20.52
C PRO A 153 9.13 -15.09 -19.03
N PHE A 154 9.60 -16.26 -18.62
CA PHE A 154 9.69 -16.59 -17.19
C PHE A 154 10.82 -15.78 -16.54
N THR A 155 10.58 -15.23 -15.37
CA THR A 155 11.61 -14.62 -14.52
C THR A 155 11.68 -15.33 -13.18
N GLU A 156 12.88 -15.69 -12.76
CA GLU A 156 13.12 -16.33 -11.45
C GLU A 156 13.01 -15.31 -10.31
N ASP A 157 13.32 -14.04 -10.59
CA ASP A 157 13.33 -12.97 -9.61
C ASP A 157 12.51 -11.76 -10.10
N LEU A 158 11.30 -11.65 -9.58
CA LEU A 158 10.41 -10.49 -9.78
C LEU A 158 10.93 -9.20 -9.11
N ASN A 159 12.01 -9.30 -8.34
CA ASN A 159 12.74 -8.19 -7.74
C ASN A 159 14.16 -8.04 -8.31
N GLY A 160 14.42 -8.59 -9.48
CA GLY A 160 15.68 -8.47 -10.19
C GLY A 160 15.93 -7.09 -10.83
N GLU A 161 17.01 -6.97 -11.61
CA GLU A 161 17.33 -5.74 -12.36
C GLU A 161 16.28 -5.40 -13.41
N ASP A 162 15.73 -6.43 -14.07
CA ASP A 162 14.55 -6.31 -14.95
C ASP A 162 13.49 -7.30 -14.46
N ASN A 163 12.40 -6.78 -13.97
CA ASN A 163 11.27 -7.57 -13.44
C ASN A 163 10.22 -7.90 -14.51
N ALA A 164 10.42 -7.50 -15.79
CA ALA A 164 9.49 -7.81 -16.87
C ALA A 164 9.48 -9.32 -17.15
N GLY A 165 8.32 -9.93 -17.05
CA GLY A 165 8.14 -11.37 -17.21
C GLY A 165 7.09 -11.93 -16.29
N VAL A 166 6.88 -13.25 -16.31
CA VAL A 166 5.98 -13.97 -15.42
C VAL A 166 6.77 -14.78 -14.40
N GLY A 167 6.36 -14.72 -13.13
CA GLY A 167 7.05 -15.45 -12.06
C GLY A 167 6.17 -15.67 -10.83
N PHE A 168 6.73 -16.36 -9.85
CA PHE A 168 6.10 -16.60 -8.55
C PHE A 168 6.43 -15.48 -7.58
N VAL A 169 5.43 -15.03 -6.85
CA VAL A 169 5.55 -13.87 -5.96
C VAL A 169 6.23 -14.26 -4.66
N PRO A 170 7.34 -13.60 -4.29
CA PRO A 170 7.89 -13.72 -2.95
C PRO A 170 6.96 -13.04 -1.94
N VAL A 171 6.82 -13.66 -0.75
CA VAL A 171 5.87 -13.23 0.27
C VAL A 171 6.52 -12.94 1.61
N SER A 172 5.93 -12.01 2.37
CA SER A 172 6.31 -11.75 3.77
C SER A 172 5.59 -12.72 4.71
N GLN A 173 6.03 -13.97 4.69
CA GLN A 173 5.52 -15.05 5.53
C GLN A 173 6.64 -15.77 6.28
N ARG A 174 6.31 -16.37 7.41
CA ARG A 174 7.17 -17.29 8.14
C ARG A 174 6.35 -18.47 8.64
N ARG A 175 6.71 -19.69 8.20
CA ARG A 175 6.00 -20.93 8.54
C ARG A 175 4.51 -20.87 8.16
N GLY A 176 4.18 -20.39 6.96
CA GLY A 176 2.81 -20.28 6.45
C GLY A 176 1.92 -19.28 7.19
N ARG A 177 2.51 -18.34 7.92
CA ARG A 177 1.82 -17.27 8.63
C ARG A 177 2.33 -15.93 8.17
N ARG A 178 1.47 -14.90 8.17
CA ARG A 178 1.90 -13.51 7.97
C ARG A 178 3.05 -13.18 8.91
N PHE A 179 4.06 -12.55 8.37
CA PHE A 179 5.18 -11.95 9.09
C PHE A 179 5.35 -10.53 8.59
N SER A 180 4.85 -9.57 9.34
CA SER A 180 4.82 -8.16 8.98
C SER A 180 5.95 -7.37 9.67
N VAL A 181 6.01 -6.07 9.41
CA VAL A 181 6.89 -5.13 10.10
C VAL A 181 6.66 -5.13 11.62
N LEU A 182 5.44 -5.45 12.06
CA LEU A 182 5.15 -5.63 13.48
C LEU A 182 5.95 -6.79 14.08
N ASP A 183 6.11 -7.88 13.34
CA ASP A 183 6.83 -9.08 13.80
C ASP A 183 8.36 -8.90 13.67
N GLY A 184 8.82 -8.25 12.59
CA GLY A 184 10.24 -8.13 12.27
C GLY A 184 10.94 -6.93 12.92
N TYR A 185 10.25 -5.81 13.06
CA TYR A 185 10.82 -4.57 13.56
C TYR A 185 10.28 -4.20 14.96
N LEU A 186 9.01 -3.86 15.07
CA LEU A 186 8.48 -3.34 16.32
C LEU A 186 8.48 -4.39 17.45
N GLY A 187 8.19 -5.66 17.14
CA GLY A 187 8.15 -6.73 18.12
C GLY A 187 9.44 -6.88 18.94
N PRO A 188 10.61 -6.98 18.31
CA PRO A 188 11.90 -6.96 18.99
C PRO A 188 12.19 -5.62 19.72
N ALA A 189 11.93 -4.48 19.07
CA ALA A 189 12.24 -3.15 19.59
C ALA A 189 11.44 -2.77 20.85
N ARG A 190 10.20 -3.26 21.00
CA ARG A 190 9.32 -2.97 22.16
C ARG A 190 9.91 -3.36 23.53
N ARG A 191 11.01 -4.08 23.57
CA ARG A 191 11.72 -4.44 24.81
C ARG A 191 12.77 -3.41 25.21
N ARG A 192 13.06 -2.45 24.34
CA ARG A 192 14.04 -1.41 24.60
C ARG A 192 13.47 -0.36 25.55
N PRO A 193 14.23 0.08 26.56
CA PRO A 193 13.73 1.03 27.56
C PRO A 193 13.48 2.44 27.00
N ASN A 194 14.12 2.78 25.87
CA ASN A 194 14.01 4.06 25.19
C ASN A 194 12.89 4.10 24.13
N LEU A 195 12.04 3.05 24.02
CA LEU A 195 10.85 3.03 23.17
C LEU A 195 9.59 2.95 24.00
N THR A 196 8.75 3.96 23.89
CA THR A 196 7.37 3.96 24.41
C THR A 196 6.39 3.78 23.25
N VAL A 197 5.43 2.86 23.38
CA VAL A 197 4.39 2.63 22.38
C VAL A 197 3.03 2.83 23.03
N VAL A 198 2.26 3.80 22.54
CA VAL A 198 0.90 4.10 22.97
C VAL A 198 -0.06 3.69 21.85
N THR A 199 -1.08 2.93 22.17
CA THR A 199 -2.11 2.45 21.25
C THR A 199 -3.48 2.97 21.68
N GLU A 200 -4.46 2.90 20.78
CA GLU A 200 -5.81 3.43 21.01
C GLU A 200 -5.81 4.94 21.30
N ALA A 201 -4.83 5.64 20.70
CA ALA A 201 -4.59 7.06 20.86
C ALA A 201 -4.58 7.75 19.48
N LEU A 202 -5.62 8.51 19.21
CA LEU A 202 -5.78 9.24 17.95
C LEU A 202 -5.07 10.59 18.03
N VAL A 203 -4.00 10.78 17.27
CA VAL A 203 -3.37 12.11 17.12
C VAL A 203 -4.30 12.99 16.30
N THR A 204 -4.64 14.14 16.85
CA THR A 204 -5.62 15.09 16.29
C THR A 204 -4.96 16.26 15.56
N ARG A 205 -3.80 16.72 16.02
CA ARG A 205 -3.01 17.77 15.37
C ARG A 205 -1.53 17.73 15.79
N VAL A 206 -0.69 18.30 14.97
CA VAL A 206 0.69 18.69 15.29
C VAL A 206 0.64 20.04 16.00
N LEU A 207 1.39 20.18 17.08
CA LEU A 207 1.56 21.44 17.81
C LEU A 207 2.66 22.25 17.13
N LEU A 208 2.33 23.44 16.65
CA LEU A 208 3.23 24.35 15.95
C LEU A 208 3.43 25.63 16.77
N GLU A 209 4.69 26.03 16.96
CA GLU A 209 5.07 27.28 17.60
C GLU A 209 6.20 27.94 16.79
N ASP A 210 6.03 29.18 16.39
CA ASP A 210 7.00 29.97 15.61
C ASP A 210 7.59 29.24 14.38
N GLY A 211 6.75 28.49 13.65
CA GLY A 211 7.16 27.72 12.45
C GLY A 211 7.89 26.41 12.75
N ARG A 212 7.85 25.94 14.00
CA ARG A 212 8.44 24.68 14.44
C ARG A 212 7.38 23.74 15.01
N ALA A 213 7.48 22.44 14.68
CA ALA A 213 6.72 21.40 15.37
C ALA A 213 7.37 21.11 16.73
N ILE A 214 6.58 21.27 17.80
CA ILE A 214 7.03 21.06 19.18
C ILE A 214 6.41 19.83 19.83
N GLY A 215 5.47 19.16 19.18
CA GLY A 215 4.79 17.97 19.69
C GLY A 215 3.50 17.67 18.96
N VAL A 216 2.65 16.88 19.59
CA VAL A 216 1.32 16.50 19.07
C VAL A 216 0.27 16.56 20.17
N ALA A 217 -0.97 16.87 19.77
CA ALA A 217 -2.17 16.62 20.58
C ALA A 217 -2.79 15.29 20.15
N TYR A 218 -3.33 14.54 21.09
CA TYR A 218 -3.96 13.25 20.82
C TYR A 218 -5.10 12.99 21.81
N ARG A 219 -6.08 12.21 21.38
CA ARG A 219 -7.14 11.67 22.24
C ARG A 219 -6.72 10.28 22.72
N PRO A 220 -6.57 10.08 24.04
CA PRO A 220 -6.21 8.76 24.58
C PRO A 220 -7.36 7.75 24.47
N ASP A 221 -8.59 8.22 24.26
CA ASP A 221 -9.76 7.43 23.88
C ASP A 221 -10.49 8.21 22.78
N ALA A 222 -10.77 7.55 21.66
CA ALA A 222 -11.45 8.18 20.53
C ALA A 222 -12.88 8.62 20.87
N ASP A 223 -13.50 8.02 21.89
CA ASP A 223 -14.86 8.33 22.35
C ASP A 223 -14.88 9.48 23.39
N ASP A 224 -13.71 9.95 23.86
CA ASP A 224 -13.58 11.08 24.78
C ASP A 224 -13.07 12.32 24.02
N ASP A 225 -13.74 13.46 24.24
CA ASP A 225 -13.33 14.75 23.66
C ASP A 225 -12.10 15.37 24.35
N THR A 226 -11.58 14.76 25.42
CA THR A 226 -10.36 15.24 26.10
C THR A 226 -9.13 14.96 25.23
N GLU A 227 -8.31 15.99 25.07
CA GLU A 227 -7.01 15.89 24.41
C GLU A 227 -5.87 16.02 25.42
N ASP A 228 -4.91 15.12 25.27
CA ASP A 228 -3.62 15.22 25.92
C ASP A 228 -2.59 15.77 24.93
N GLU A 229 -1.54 16.41 25.44
CA GLU A 229 -0.41 16.90 24.64
C GLU A 229 0.88 16.21 25.04
N VAL A 230 1.71 15.90 24.05
CA VAL A 230 3.07 15.40 24.28
C VAL A 230 4.05 16.19 23.43
N LEU A 231 5.13 16.65 24.08
CA LEU A 231 6.18 17.42 23.43
C LEU A 231 7.31 16.51 22.93
N ALA A 232 7.90 16.89 21.81
CA ALA A 232 9.11 16.33 21.23
C ALA A 232 10.27 17.31 21.43
N ASN A 233 11.42 16.82 21.89
CA ASN A 233 12.62 17.66 22.03
C ASN A 233 13.21 18.03 20.65
N ASP A 234 13.26 17.05 19.74
CA ASP A 234 13.94 17.17 18.44
C ASP A 234 12.94 17.26 17.28
N GLU A 235 12.18 16.19 17.04
CA GLU A 235 11.32 16.09 15.84
C GLU A 235 10.00 15.34 16.09
N VAL A 236 8.98 15.72 15.32
CA VAL A 236 7.76 14.95 15.07
C VAL A 236 7.85 14.32 13.68
N ILE A 237 7.58 13.01 13.59
CA ILE A 237 7.62 12.27 12.31
C ILE A 237 6.24 11.70 12.02
N LEU A 238 5.63 12.11 10.91
CA LEU A 238 4.34 11.61 10.47
C LEU A 238 4.51 10.34 9.64
N CYS A 239 3.84 9.27 10.08
CA CYS A 239 3.82 7.93 9.47
C CYS A 239 2.38 7.39 9.39
N ALA A 240 1.37 8.27 9.29
CA ALA A 240 -0.06 7.90 9.28
C ALA A 240 -0.55 7.42 7.90
N GLY A 241 0.34 7.31 6.91
CA GLY A 241 0.06 6.81 5.57
C GLY A 241 -0.55 7.86 4.64
N ALA A 242 -0.76 7.45 3.38
CA ALA A 242 -1.16 8.36 2.30
C ALA A 242 -2.52 9.05 2.52
N ILE A 243 -3.33 8.60 3.44
CA ILE A 243 -4.62 9.22 3.79
C ILE A 243 -4.51 10.00 5.10
N GLY A 244 -4.02 9.38 6.16
CA GLY A 244 -3.96 10.00 7.49
C GLY A 244 -2.92 11.11 7.60
N THR A 245 -1.77 11.01 6.92
CA THR A 245 -0.72 12.04 6.99
C THR A 245 -1.17 13.38 6.40
N PRO A 246 -1.71 13.48 5.17
CA PRO A 246 -2.22 14.76 4.68
C PRO A 246 -3.44 15.25 5.47
N GLN A 247 -4.30 14.36 5.98
CA GLN A 247 -5.40 14.75 6.86
C GLN A 247 -4.86 15.42 8.12
N LEU A 248 -3.88 14.81 8.78
CA LEU A 248 -3.30 15.36 10.01
C LEU A 248 -2.57 16.69 9.78
N LEU A 249 -1.84 16.85 8.68
CA LEU A 249 -1.24 18.13 8.31
C LEU A 249 -2.29 19.21 8.13
N GLN A 250 -3.38 18.93 7.40
CA GLN A 250 -4.47 19.85 7.18
C GLN A 250 -5.19 20.19 8.50
N LEU A 251 -5.49 19.23 9.38
CA LEU A 251 -6.05 19.47 10.71
C LEU A 251 -5.14 20.35 11.59
N SER A 252 -3.82 20.33 11.32
CA SER A 252 -2.82 21.15 11.99
C SER A 252 -2.67 22.55 11.36
N GLY A 253 -3.53 22.91 10.39
CA GLY A 253 -3.45 24.20 9.69
C GLY A 253 -2.34 24.25 8.63
N VAL A 254 -1.78 23.11 8.20
CA VAL A 254 -0.74 23.00 7.17
C VAL A 254 -1.35 22.43 5.89
N GLY A 255 -1.52 23.26 4.87
CA GLY A 255 -2.16 22.78 3.64
C GLY A 255 -2.58 23.89 2.67
N PRO A 256 -3.40 23.55 1.65
CA PRO A 256 -3.93 24.51 0.71
C PRO A 256 -4.92 25.46 1.40
N ARG A 257 -4.68 26.78 1.30
CA ARG A 257 -5.49 27.84 1.94
C ARG A 257 -6.99 27.61 1.80
N GLY A 258 -7.50 27.50 0.56
CA GLY A 258 -8.94 27.38 0.33
C GLY A 258 -9.55 26.13 0.97
N GLY A 259 -8.84 24.97 0.93
CA GLY A 259 -9.31 23.74 1.58
C GLY A 259 -9.36 23.83 3.11
N LEU A 260 -8.41 24.55 3.72
CA LEU A 260 -8.40 24.79 5.16
C LEU A 260 -9.53 25.73 5.58
N GLU A 261 -9.74 26.83 4.83
CA GLU A 261 -10.83 27.79 5.06
C GLU A 261 -12.20 27.11 4.94
N ASP A 262 -12.40 26.28 3.89
CA ASP A 262 -13.64 25.54 3.66
C ASP A 262 -13.94 24.53 4.79
N ALA A 263 -12.89 23.93 5.37
CA ALA A 263 -13.01 23.00 6.50
C ALA A 263 -13.12 23.71 7.87
N GLY A 264 -12.96 25.04 7.92
CA GLY A 264 -12.98 25.80 9.17
C GLY A 264 -11.72 25.64 10.02
N VAL A 265 -10.57 25.34 9.41
CA VAL A 265 -9.28 25.18 10.08
C VAL A 265 -8.47 26.47 9.96
N GLU A 266 -7.90 26.94 11.07
CA GLU A 266 -7.02 28.10 11.09
C GLU A 266 -5.69 27.78 10.35
N ILE A 267 -5.29 28.69 9.44
CA ILE A 267 -4.08 28.50 8.64
C ILE A 267 -2.85 28.83 9.48
N GLN A 268 -2.00 27.84 9.71
CA GLN A 268 -0.70 28.00 10.35
C GLN A 268 0.43 28.11 9.31
N HIS A 269 0.35 27.32 8.23
CA HIS A 269 1.34 27.33 7.16
C HIS A 269 0.72 26.94 5.81
N GLU A 270 0.79 27.83 4.84
CA GLU A 270 0.25 27.55 3.51
C GLU A 270 1.21 26.64 2.73
N LEU A 271 0.77 25.41 2.46
CA LEU A 271 1.53 24.41 1.71
C LEU A 271 0.60 23.69 0.70
N PRO A 272 0.45 24.24 -0.52
CA PRO A 272 -0.59 23.81 -1.47
C PRO A 272 -0.52 22.34 -1.91
N GLY A 273 0.64 21.69 -1.77
CA GLY A 273 0.84 20.29 -2.16
C GLY A 273 0.26 19.28 -1.19
N VAL A 274 -0.07 19.67 0.05
CA VAL A 274 -0.63 18.74 1.05
C VAL A 274 -1.98 18.23 0.59
N GLY A 275 -2.11 16.91 0.51
CA GLY A 275 -3.28 16.21 0.02
C GLY A 275 -3.42 16.17 -1.50
N ALA A 276 -2.60 16.90 -2.26
CA ALA A 276 -2.57 16.79 -3.71
C ALA A 276 -1.81 15.54 -4.18
N ASN A 277 -1.86 15.26 -5.49
CA ASN A 277 -1.12 14.15 -6.11
C ASN A 277 -1.43 12.77 -5.51
N LEU A 278 -2.69 12.51 -5.10
CA LEU A 278 -3.10 11.14 -4.76
C LEU A 278 -3.00 10.28 -6.01
N ILE A 279 -2.14 9.29 -5.97
CA ILE A 279 -1.93 8.27 -6.99
C ILE A 279 -2.22 6.89 -6.41
N ASP A 280 -2.81 5.99 -7.23
CA ASP A 280 -3.13 4.62 -6.81
C ASP A 280 -3.16 3.68 -8.00
N HIS A 281 -2.82 2.43 -7.81
CA HIS A 281 -2.94 1.40 -8.83
C HIS A 281 -4.41 1.00 -9.00
N LEU A 282 -4.98 1.29 -10.17
CA LEU A 282 -6.32 0.84 -10.54
C LEU A 282 -6.26 -0.58 -11.10
N ALA A 283 -7.11 -1.46 -10.60
CA ALA A 283 -7.23 -2.84 -11.03
C ALA A 283 -8.59 -3.10 -11.67
N ASN A 284 -8.60 -3.91 -12.71
CA ASN A 284 -9.77 -4.56 -13.29
C ASN A 284 -9.47 -6.05 -13.44
N GLY A 285 -10.32 -6.87 -14.06
CA GLY A 285 -9.96 -8.27 -14.29
C GLY A 285 -11.06 -9.11 -14.90
N LEU A 286 -10.70 -10.38 -15.09
CA LEU A 286 -11.59 -11.44 -15.56
C LEU A 286 -11.94 -12.34 -14.39
N LEU A 287 -13.22 -12.59 -14.15
CA LEU A 287 -13.70 -13.61 -13.22
C LEU A 287 -14.10 -14.84 -14.03
N VAL A 288 -13.54 -15.97 -13.69
CA VAL A 288 -13.66 -17.21 -14.47
C VAL A 288 -14.05 -18.35 -13.56
N LYS A 289 -15.15 -19.04 -13.91
CA LYS A 289 -15.52 -20.29 -13.27
C LYS A 289 -14.55 -21.39 -13.67
N THR A 290 -14.11 -22.20 -12.71
CA THR A 290 -13.15 -23.27 -12.94
C THR A 290 -13.76 -24.66 -12.78
N LYS A 291 -13.15 -25.64 -13.44
CA LYS A 291 -13.48 -27.07 -13.35
C LYS A 291 -12.24 -27.88 -13.04
N GLY A 292 -12.41 -29.02 -12.38
CA GLY A 292 -11.34 -29.99 -12.18
C GLY A 292 -10.25 -29.56 -11.19
N VAL A 293 -10.43 -28.45 -10.47
CA VAL A 293 -9.49 -27.94 -9.47
C VAL A 293 -10.26 -27.35 -8.27
N GLU A 294 -9.83 -27.67 -7.06
CA GLU A 294 -10.32 -26.99 -5.86
C GLU A 294 -9.63 -25.63 -5.75
N THR A 295 -10.38 -24.58 -5.41
CA THR A 295 -9.88 -23.22 -5.22
C THR A 295 -10.03 -22.77 -3.78
N LEU A 296 -9.62 -21.55 -3.46
CA LEU A 296 -9.74 -21.02 -2.10
C LEU A 296 -11.18 -20.86 -1.62
N ALA A 297 -12.19 -21.05 -2.48
CA ALA A 297 -13.60 -21.09 -2.09
C ALA A 297 -13.90 -22.13 -0.98
N THR A 298 -13.12 -23.21 -0.90
CA THR A 298 -13.26 -24.27 0.12
C THR A 298 -12.09 -24.30 1.12
N ALA A 299 -11.25 -23.24 1.15
CA ALA A 299 -10.06 -23.20 2.01
C ALA A 299 -10.37 -23.27 3.52
N GLU A 300 -11.55 -22.86 3.94
CA GLU A 300 -11.92 -22.65 5.37
C GLU A 300 -12.47 -23.89 6.07
N SER A 301 -12.14 -25.08 5.62
CA SER A 301 -12.52 -26.31 6.33
C SER A 301 -11.74 -26.46 7.64
N LEU A 302 -12.35 -27.13 8.64
CA LEU A 302 -11.66 -27.46 9.91
C LEU A 302 -10.37 -28.23 9.67
N ARG A 303 -10.33 -29.08 8.64
CA ARG A 303 -9.13 -29.83 8.24
C ARG A 303 -8.01 -28.88 7.81
N ASN A 304 -8.33 -27.91 6.96
CA ASN A 304 -7.36 -26.94 6.46
C ASN A 304 -6.88 -26.01 7.58
N LEU A 305 -7.78 -25.59 8.48
CA LEU A 305 -7.41 -24.80 9.65
C LEU A 305 -6.46 -25.58 10.58
N ALA A 306 -6.74 -26.85 10.85
CA ALA A 306 -5.85 -27.70 11.63
C ALA A 306 -4.49 -27.91 10.96
N ASN A 307 -4.47 -28.15 9.64
CA ASN A 307 -3.22 -28.30 8.89
C ASN A 307 -2.38 -27.01 8.92
N TRP A 308 -3.01 -25.85 8.71
CA TRP A 308 -2.34 -24.55 8.83
C TRP A 308 -1.83 -24.31 10.27
N ALA A 309 -2.65 -24.54 11.28
CA ALA A 309 -2.30 -24.25 12.68
C ALA A 309 -1.11 -25.10 13.16
N ILE A 310 -1.07 -26.39 12.78
CA ILE A 310 -0.07 -27.35 13.26
C ILE A 310 1.18 -27.37 12.37
N ARG A 311 1.00 -27.35 11.04
CA ARG A 311 2.09 -27.57 10.07
C ARG A 311 2.51 -26.32 9.32
N GLY A 312 1.70 -25.24 9.32
CA GLY A 312 1.91 -24.06 8.48
C GLY A 312 1.79 -24.41 6.99
N ARG A 313 0.86 -25.28 6.62
CA ARG A 313 0.68 -25.82 5.26
C ARG A 313 -0.79 -25.78 4.83
N GLY A 314 -1.00 -25.90 3.52
CA GLY A 314 -2.32 -26.00 2.89
C GLY A 314 -2.85 -24.66 2.39
N PRO A 315 -4.09 -24.63 1.87
CA PRO A 315 -4.64 -23.49 1.14
C PRO A 315 -4.73 -22.19 1.94
N LEU A 316 -4.75 -22.24 3.27
CA LEU A 316 -4.75 -21.06 4.14
C LEU A 316 -3.39 -20.33 4.16
N THR A 317 -2.31 -20.91 3.60
CA THR A 317 -1.02 -20.25 3.42
C THR A 317 -0.95 -19.41 2.15
N SER A 318 -1.92 -19.55 1.24
CA SER A 318 -2.01 -18.73 0.03
C SER A 318 -2.21 -17.25 0.37
N ASN A 319 -1.49 -16.39 -0.31
CA ASN A 319 -1.68 -14.93 -0.25
C ASN A 319 -2.65 -14.42 -1.32
N LEU A 320 -3.35 -15.29 -2.02
CA LEU A 320 -4.18 -15.12 -3.20
C LEU A 320 -3.34 -14.84 -4.47
N GLY A 321 -2.48 -13.86 -4.47
CA GLY A 321 -1.65 -13.47 -5.62
C GLY A 321 -0.32 -14.22 -5.67
N GLU A 322 -0.34 -15.53 -5.96
CA GLU A 322 0.85 -16.38 -5.92
C GLU A 322 1.75 -16.25 -7.15
N ALA A 323 1.22 -15.78 -8.27
CA ALA A 323 1.94 -15.55 -9.51
C ALA A 323 1.49 -14.27 -10.19
N VAL A 324 2.45 -13.52 -10.74
CA VAL A 324 2.21 -12.29 -11.49
C VAL A 324 3.00 -12.26 -12.78
N ALA A 325 2.54 -11.47 -13.75
CA ALA A 325 3.31 -11.09 -14.91
C ALA A 325 3.42 -9.57 -14.99
N PHE A 326 4.63 -9.04 -15.03
CA PHE A 326 4.93 -7.65 -15.28
C PHE A 326 5.24 -7.44 -16.76
N ILE A 327 4.57 -6.48 -17.39
CA ILE A 327 4.55 -6.32 -18.84
C ILE A 327 4.79 -4.84 -19.19
N ARG A 328 5.67 -4.62 -20.17
CA ARG A 328 5.75 -3.35 -20.88
C ARG A 328 4.77 -3.41 -22.05
N THR A 329 3.73 -2.60 -22.03
CA THR A 329 2.75 -2.55 -23.14
C THR A 329 3.34 -1.92 -24.40
N ARG A 330 4.45 -1.18 -24.25
CA ARG A 330 5.23 -0.56 -25.32
C ARG A 330 6.72 -0.82 -25.11
N PRO A 331 7.49 -1.02 -26.19
CA PRO A 331 8.92 -1.39 -26.08
C PRO A 331 9.83 -0.23 -25.62
N ASP A 332 9.35 1.03 -25.68
CA ASP A 332 10.08 2.22 -25.26
C ASP A 332 10.00 2.50 -23.74
N LEU A 333 9.19 1.76 -23.01
CA LEU A 333 9.06 1.94 -21.57
C LEU A 333 10.27 1.37 -20.82
N ALA A 334 10.83 2.17 -19.92
CA ALA A 334 11.95 1.77 -19.08
C ALA A 334 11.56 0.69 -18.06
N ALA A 335 10.30 0.73 -17.56
CA ALA A 335 9.77 -0.20 -16.57
C ALA A 335 8.38 -0.71 -17.01
N PRO A 336 7.91 -1.85 -16.49
CA PRO A 336 6.55 -2.34 -16.72
C PRO A 336 5.48 -1.31 -16.35
N ASP A 337 4.42 -1.26 -17.13
CA ASP A 337 3.26 -0.39 -16.94
C ASP A 337 1.97 -1.16 -16.69
N LEU A 338 2.02 -2.50 -16.80
CA LEU A 338 0.91 -3.41 -16.60
C LEU A 338 1.34 -4.63 -15.76
N GLU A 339 0.49 -5.01 -14.81
CA GLU A 339 0.60 -6.27 -14.07
C GLU A 339 -0.62 -7.14 -14.34
N LEU A 340 -0.39 -8.42 -14.57
CA LEU A 340 -1.43 -9.47 -14.52
C LEU A 340 -1.20 -10.31 -13.27
N LEU A 341 -2.22 -10.43 -12.42
CA LEU A 341 -2.17 -11.14 -11.15
C LEU A 341 -3.23 -12.23 -11.13
N LEU A 342 -2.82 -13.48 -10.90
CA LEU A 342 -3.76 -14.59 -10.77
C LEU A 342 -4.08 -14.87 -9.30
N ALA A 343 -5.38 -14.84 -8.97
CA ALA A 343 -5.91 -15.30 -7.69
C ALA A 343 -6.78 -16.55 -7.88
N PRO A 344 -6.54 -17.66 -7.16
CA PRO A 344 -7.33 -18.88 -7.27
C PRO A 344 -8.64 -18.80 -6.47
N VAL A 345 -9.40 -17.75 -6.72
CA VAL A 345 -10.69 -17.44 -6.08
C VAL A 345 -11.44 -16.42 -6.92
N LEU A 346 -12.77 -16.42 -6.88
CA LEU A 346 -13.58 -15.32 -7.37
C LEU A 346 -13.49 -14.16 -6.36
N PHE A 347 -12.77 -13.10 -6.73
CA PHE A 347 -12.59 -11.92 -5.89
C PHE A 347 -13.62 -10.87 -6.31
N GLU A 348 -14.80 -10.93 -5.70
CA GLU A 348 -15.94 -10.07 -5.99
C GLU A 348 -16.15 -9.05 -4.87
N GLU A 349 -16.71 -7.89 -5.21
CA GLU A 349 -17.05 -6.80 -4.26
C GLU A 349 -15.87 -6.46 -3.32
N GLU A 350 -14.70 -6.21 -3.90
CA GLU A 350 -13.45 -5.91 -3.18
C GLU A 350 -13.05 -7.00 -2.15
N GLY A 351 -13.49 -8.26 -2.36
CA GLY A 351 -13.24 -9.39 -1.45
C GLY A 351 -14.20 -9.48 -0.26
N LEU A 352 -15.25 -8.67 -0.22
CA LEU A 352 -16.30 -8.73 0.81
C LEU A 352 -17.28 -9.87 0.55
N LYS A 353 -17.54 -10.21 -0.72
CA LYS A 353 -18.39 -11.33 -1.09
C LYS A 353 -17.63 -12.65 -0.92
N GLN A 354 -18.17 -13.54 -0.10
CA GLN A 354 -17.59 -14.88 0.06
C GLN A 354 -17.86 -15.71 -1.20
N PRO A 355 -16.83 -16.37 -1.76
CA PRO A 355 -16.98 -17.18 -2.95
C PRO A 355 -17.86 -18.41 -2.64
N THR A 356 -18.87 -18.66 -3.47
CA THR A 356 -19.79 -19.80 -3.32
C THR A 356 -19.51 -20.93 -4.32
N GLU A 357 -18.63 -20.67 -5.29
CA GLU A 357 -18.24 -21.65 -6.31
C GLU A 357 -16.74 -21.55 -6.62
N HIS A 358 -16.20 -22.59 -7.26
CA HIS A 358 -14.80 -22.61 -7.67
C HIS A 358 -14.55 -21.69 -8.84
N GLY A 359 -13.54 -20.85 -8.74
CA GLY A 359 -13.16 -19.93 -9.80
C GLY A 359 -11.79 -19.31 -9.56
N LEU A 360 -11.36 -18.55 -10.55
CA LEU A 360 -10.17 -17.72 -10.47
C LEU A 360 -10.51 -16.27 -10.86
N THR A 361 -9.70 -15.36 -10.37
CA THR A 361 -9.65 -13.98 -10.84
C THR A 361 -8.30 -13.75 -11.50
N LEU A 362 -8.31 -13.27 -12.75
CA LEU A 362 -7.12 -12.78 -13.41
C LEU A 362 -7.20 -11.25 -13.46
N ALA A 363 -6.58 -10.62 -12.47
CA ALA A 363 -6.58 -9.17 -12.34
C ALA A 363 -5.61 -8.54 -13.34
N VAL A 364 -5.99 -7.36 -13.82
CA VAL A 364 -5.25 -6.49 -14.73
C VAL A 364 -5.03 -5.17 -14.01
N VAL A 365 -3.79 -4.84 -13.71
CA VAL A 365 -3.42 -3.71 -12.85
C VAL A 365 -2.65 -2.66 -13.66
N LEU A 366 -3.12 -1.43 -13.59
CA LEU A 366 -2.44 -0.27 -14.17
C LEU A 366 -1.33 0.18 -13.22
N LEU A 367 -0.06 -0.05 -13.57
CA LEU A 367 1.08 0.28 -12.72
C LEU A 367 1.56 1.73 -12.83
N ARG A 368 1.30 2.40 -13.94
CA ARG A 368 1.75 3.78 -14.20
C ARG A 368 0.58 4.70 -14.55
N PRO A 369 -0.33 4.94 -13.59
CA PRO A 369 -1.50 5.77 -13.83
C PRO A 369 -1.09 7.21 -14.17
N LYS A 370 -1.85 7.82 -15.08
CA LYS A 370 -1.77 9.26 -15.41
C LYS A 370 -2.77 10.06 -14.60
N SER A 371 -3.85 9.41 -14.18
CA SER A 371 -4.86 10.00 -13.30
C SER A 371 -4.26 10.31 -11.94
N MET A 372 -4.52 11.51 -11.45
CA MET A 372 -4.08 12.00 -10.13
C MET A 372 -5.22 12.70 -9.43
N GLY A 373 -5.33 12.47 -8.14
CA GLY A 373 -6.40 12.98 -7.31
C GLY A 373 -5.93 13.74 -6.08
N SER A 374 -6.76 13.72 -5.04
CA SER A 374 -6.49 14.45 -3.79
C SER A 374 -7.12 13.81 -2.56
N VAL A 375 -6.60 14.19 -1.39
CA VAL A 375 -7.17 13.95 -0.06
C VAL A 375 -7.39 15.31 0.58
N THR A 376 -8.64 15.66 0.90
CA THR A 376 -9.00 16.97 1.47
C THR A 376 -9.87 16.81 2.71
N LEU A 377 -9.82 17.75 3.62
CA LEU A 377 -10.71 17.75 4.78
C LEU A 377 -12.17 17.99 4.35
N ARG A 378 -13.10 17.41 5.11
CA ARG A 378 -14.53 17.71 5.07
C ARG A 378 -14.96 18.55 6.28
N SER A 379 -14.14 18.58 7.34
CA SER A 379 -14.43 19.22 8.62
C SER A 379 -13.13 19.39 9.41
N ALA A 380 -13.12 20.31 10.37
CA ALA A 380 -12.06 20.42 11.37
C ALA A 380 -12.12 19.33 12.46
N ASP A 381 -13.17 18.52 12.48
CA ASP A 381 -13.30 17.38 13.40
C ASP A 381 -12.40 16.20 12.92
N PRO A 382 -11.41 15.76 13.72
CA PRO A 382 -10.50 14.68 13.35
C PRO A 382 -11.17 13.30 13.17
N LEU A 383 -12.40 13.13 13.67
CA LEU A 383 -13.17 11.90 13.51
C LEU A 383 -13.95 11.84 12.18
N VAL A 384 -14.07 12.95 11.48
CA VAL A 384 -14.72 12.98 10.16
C VAL A 384 -13.71 12.50 9.10
N PRO A 385 -13.98 11.37 8.38
CA PRO A 385 -13.09 10.90 7.33
C PRO A 385 -12.89 11.96 6.24
N PRO A 386 -11.68 12.10 5.68
CA PRO A 386 -11.41 13.05 4.61
C PRO A 386 -12.13 12.66 3.32
N ALA A 387 -12.23 13.59 2.39
CA ALA A 387 -12.63 13.31 1.02
C ALA A 387 -11.44 12.70 0.28
N ILE A 388 -11.56 11.43 -0.09
CA ILE A 388 -10.55 10.68 -0.85
C ILE A 388 -11.02 10.63 -2.30
N ASP A 389 -10.36 11.36 -3.18
CA ASP A 389 -10.71 11.45 -4.59
C ASP A 389 -9.53 11.08 -5.50
N PRO A 390 -9.34 9.80 -5.84
CA PRO A 390 -8.26 9.37 -6.74
C PRO A 390 -8.44 9.85 -8.19
N ARG A 391 -9.64 10.27 -8.59
CA ARG A 391 -9.98 10.67 -9.96
C ARG A 391 -9.60 9.62 -11.00
N TYR A 392 -9.92 8.36 -10.72
CA TYR A 392 -9.62 7.25 -11.63
C TYR A 392 -10.13 7.51 -13.05
N LEU A 393 -9.31 7.15 -14.05
CA LEU A 393 -9.59 7.29 -15.48
C LEU A 393 -9.92 8.73 -15.90
N SER A 394 -9.31 9.71 -15.24
CA SER A 394 -9.50 11.14 -15.54
C SER A 394 -8.43 11.72 -16.45
N ASP A 395 -7.47 10.93 -16.89
CA ASP A 395 -6.42 11.35 -17.82
C ASP A 395 -7.02 11.77 -19.17
N SER A 396 -6.61 12.94 -19.67
CA SER A 396 -7.19 13.55 -20.88
C SER A 396 -6.92 12.77 -22.15
N GLU A 397 -5.83 12.01 -22.18
CA GLU A 397 -5.41 11.23 -23.34
C GLU A 397 -6.05 9.83 -23.40
N GLY A 398 -6.67 9.36 -22.30
CA GLY A 398 -7.26 8.03 -22.20
C GLY A 398 -6.23 6.91 -22.19
N GLU A 399 -4.99 7.18 -21.77
CA GLU A 399 -3.92 6.17 -21.69
C GLU A 399 -4.24 5.11 -20.63
N ASP A 400 -4.78 5.52 -19.47
CA ASP A 400 -5.10 4.62 -18.36
C ASP A 400 -6.10 3.52 -18.79
N ILE A 401 -7.20 3.93 -19.42
CA ILE A 401 -8.21 2.97 -19.89
C ILE A 401 -7.72 2.14 -21.08
N ALA A 402 -6.88 2.70 -21.94
CA ALA A 402 -6.29 1.98 -23.07
C ALA A 402 -5.33 0.87 -22.59
N THR A 403 -4.52 1.15 -21.57
CA THR A 403 -3.61 0.18 -20.96
C THR A 403 -4.40 -0.98 -20.33
N LEU A 404 -5.45 -0.69 -19.53
CA LEU A 404 -6.32 -1.71 -18.96
C LEU A 404 -7.03 -2.55 -20.04
N LEU A 405 -7.51 -1.92 -21.12
CA LEU A 405 -8.14 -2.62 -22.24
C LEU A 405 -7.17 -3.61 -22.91
N ASN A 406 -5.95 -3.19 -23.16
CA ASN A 406 -4.90 -4.07 -23.71
C ASN A 406 -4.58 -5.22 -22.76
N GLY A 407 -4.54 -4.93 -21.45
CA GLY A 407 -4.36 -5.94 -20.40
C GLY A 407 -5.48 -6.98 -20.38
N LEU A 408 -6.74 -6.59 -20.47
CA LEU A 408 -7.89 -7.53 -20.55
C LEU A 408 -7.79 -8.46 -21.76
N ARG A 409 -7.41 -7.91 -22.92
CA ARG A 409 -7.20 -8.72 -24.13
C ARG A 409 -6.06 -9.72 -23.97
N LEU A 410 -4.96 -9.30 -23.35
CA LEU A 410 -3.83 -10.17 -23.05
C LEU A 410 -4.22 -11.25 -22.04
N ALA A 411 -4.94 -10.89 -20.99
CA ALA A 411 -5.47 -11.84 -20.01
C ALA A 411 -6.33 -12.95 -20.65
N ARG A 412 -7.22 -12.59 -21.58
CA ARG A 412 -8.01 -13.57 -22.35
C ARG A 412 -7.14 -14.47 -23.23
N ARG A 413 -6.08 -13.92 -23.84
CA ARG A 413 -5.14 -14.75 -24.62
C ARG A 413 -4.42 -15.77 -23.75
N ILE A 414 -4.06 -15.40 -22.52
CA ILE A 414 -3.42 -16.30 -21.54
C ILE A 414 -4.42 -17.37 -21.08
N LEU A 415 -5.66 -16.99 -20.73
CA LEU A 415 -6.71 -17.95 -20.34
C LEU A 415 -6.99 -19.02 -21.40
N ALA A 416 -6.76 -18.71 -22.68
CA ALA A 416 -6.96 -19.62 -23.80
C ALA A 416 -5.76 -20.56 -24.04
N GLN A 417 -4.67 -20.48 -23.26
CA GLN A 417 -3.49 -21.35 -23.41
C GLN A 417 -3.50 -22.50 -22.40
N GLU A 418 -3.07 -23.67 -22.85
CA GLU A 418 -2.84 -24.79 -21.95
C GLU A 418 -1.57 -24.55 -21.10
N PRO A 419 -1.52 -25.04 -19.86
CA PRO A 419 -2.54 -25.89 -19.20
C PRO A 419 -3.69 -25.11 -18.55
N LEU A 420 -3.68 -23.77 -18.52
CA LEU A 420 -4.69 -22.95 -17.83
C LEU A 420 -6.09 -23.11 -18.46
N ALA A 421 -6.16 -23.20 -19.80
CA ALA A 421 -7.40 -23.39 -20.53
C ALA A 421 -8.15 -24.68 -20.11
N GLY A 422 -7.44 -25.73 -19.74
CA GLY A 422 -8.01 -26.98 -19.24
C GLY A 422 -8.84 -26.81 -17.97
N PHE A 423 -8.52 -25.81 -17.14
CA PHE A 423 -9.26 -25.49 -15.91
C PHE A 423 -10.41 -24.50 -16.12
N VAL A 424 -10.51 -23.82 -17.25
CA VAL A 424 -11.57 -22.86 -17.54
C VAL A 424 -12.87 -23.58 -17.85
N GLU A 425 -13.95 -23.27 -17.12
CA GLU A 425 -15.31 -23.70 -17.44
C GLU A 425 -16.05 -22.62 -18.25
N SER A 426 -16.09 -21.38 -17.75
CA SER A 426 -16.70 -20.23 -18.41
C SER A 426 -16.17 -18.91 -17.85
N GLU A 427 -16.13 -17.87 -18.70
CA GLU A 427 -15.95 -16.49 -18.23
C GLU A 427 -17.26 -15.99 -17.60
N LEU A 428 -17.17 -15.45 -16.38
CA LEU A 428 -18.31 -14.89 -15.65
C LEU A 428 -18.38 -13.37 -15.84
N LEU A 429 -17.26 -12.67 -15.67
CA LEU A 429 -17.14 -11.22 -15.83
C LEU A 429 -15.79 -10.85 -16.49
N PRO A 430 -15.83 -10.06 -17.59
CA PRO A 430 -17.01 -9.86 -18.41
C PRO A 430 -17.45 -11.17 -19.05
N ALA A 431 -18.74 -11.30 -19.39
CA ALA A 431 -19.20 -12.51 -20.07
C ALA A 431 -18.46 -12.73 -21.41
N ALA A 432 -18.36 -13.98 -21.85
CA ALA A 432 -17.52 -14.37 -22.99
C ALA A 432 -17.91 -13.72 -24.33
N ASP A 433 -19.13 -13.24 -24.47
CA ASP A 433 -19.64 -12.49 -25.63
C ASP A 433 -19.31 -10.98 -25.59
N VAL A 434 -18.93 -10.43 -24.47
CA VAL A 434 -18.45 -9.04 -24.30
C VAL A 434 -17.05 -8.92 -24.90
N ARG A 435 -16.95 -8.50 -26.17
CA ARG A 435 -15.69 -8.51 -26.93
C ARG A 435 -15.33 -7.18 -27.57
N SER A 436 -16.30 -6.31 -27.83
CA SER A 436 -16.02 -5.01 -28.44
C SER A 436 -15.24 -4.12 -27.48
N ASP A 437 -14.48 -3.18 -28.01
CA ASP A 437 -13.73 -2.22 -27.21
C ASP A 437 -14.65 -1.39 -26.32
N ASP A 438 -15.81 -1.01 -26.84
CA ASP A 438 -16.76 -0.20 -26.09
C ASP A 438 -17.36 -0.99 -24.91
N ASP A 439 -17.70 -2.27 -25.11
CA ASP A 439 -18.20 -3.14 -24.05
C ASP A 439 -17.12 -3.39 -22.98
N LEU A 440 -15.87 -3.63 -23.41
CA LEU A 440 -14.74 -3.81 -22.47
C LEU A 440 -14.41 -2.52 -21.72
N ARG A 441 -14.52 -1.35 -22.37
CA ARG A 441 -14.40 -0.05 -21.68
C ARG A 441 -15.52 0.17 -20.67
N ALA A 442 -16.74 -0.24 -21.01
CA ALA A 442 -17.86 -0.21 -20.07
C ALA A 442 -17.62 -1.13 -18.87
N HIS A 443 -17.13 -2.35 -19.11
CA HIS A 443 -16.71 -3.28 -18.04
C HIS A 443 -15.63 -2.67 -17.14
N ILE A 444 -14.59 -2.04 -17.71
CA ILE A 444 -13.55 -1.35 -16.93
C ILE A 444 -14.17 -0.30 -16.02
N ARG A 445 -15.04 0.57 -16.55
CA ARG A 445 -15.68 1.63 -15.74
C ARG A 445 -16.58 1.08 -14.63
N GLN A 446 -17.26 -0.03 -14.88
CA GLN A 446 -18.23 -0.61 -13.95
C GLN A 446 -17.59 -1.44 -12.84
N LEU A 447 -16.44 -2.08 -13.08
CA LEU A 447 -15.91 -3.10 -12.18
C LEU A 447 -14.47 -2.84 -11.71
N SER A 448 -13.81 -1.78 -12.18
CA SER A 448 -12.48 -1.44 -11.64
C SER A 448 -12.56 -1.03 -10.17
N GLN A 449 -11.50 -1.37 -9.45
CA GLN A 449 -11.32 -1.11 -8.02
C GLN A 449 -9.86 -0.75 -7.74
N THR A 450 -9.57 -0.26 -6.54
CA THR A 450 -8.20 -0.04 -6.08
C THR A 450 -7.43 -1.36 -5.93
N LEU A 451 -6.10 -1.33 -6.15
CA LEU A 451 -5.20 -2.37 -5.66
C LEU A 451 -4.65 -2.03 -4.26
N TYR A 452 -5.24 -1.05 -3.58
CA TYR A 452 -4.92 -0.65 -2.21
C TYR A 452 -3.54 -0.01 -2.05
N HIS A 453 -3.04 0.71 -3.07
CA HIS A 453 -1.72 1.32 -3.13
C HIS A 453 -1.70 2.86 -3.12
N PRO A 454 -2.57 3.57 -2.35
CA PRO A 454 -2.55 5.02 -2.35
C PRO A 454 -1.20 5.56 -1.90
N ALA A 455 -0.74 6.61 -2.60
CA ALA A 455 0.55 7.23 -2.37
C ALA A 455 0.54 8.70 -2.84
N GLY A 456 1.60 9.44 -2.55
CA GLY A 456 1.91 10.70 -3.19
C GLY A 456 1.29 11.96 -2.60
N THR A 457 0.44 11.85 -1.61
CA THR A 457 -0.35 12.96 -1.03
C THR A 457 0.44 13.97 -0.19
N CYS A 458 1.70 13.68 0.11
CA CYS A 458 2.69 14.59 0.69
C CYS A 458 4.01 14.45 -0.06
N ARG A 459 3.94 14.44 -1.41
CA ARG A 459 5.04 14.00 -2.26
C ARG A 459 6.34 14.77 -2.02
N MET A 460 7.43 14.05 -2.12
CA MET A 460 8.78 14.56 -2.13
C MET A 460 9.09 15.26 -3.45
N GLY A 461 9.92 16.28 -3.40
CA GLY A 461 10.38 16.98 -4.60
C GLY A 461 11.01 18.33 -4.33
N SER A 462 11.35 19.04 -5.42
CA SER A 462 11.94 20.39 -5.39
C SER A 462 11.04 21.49 -5.96
N ASP A 463 9.93 21.12 -6.61
CA ASP A 463 8.98 22.06 -7.20
C ASP A 463 8.02 22.68 -6.15
N PRO A 464 7.23 23.73 -6.51
CA PRO A 464 6.36 24.42 -5.56
C PRO A 464 5.25 23.57 -4.91
N LEU A 465 4.86 22.45 -5.52
CA LEU A 465 3.87 21.52 -4.96
C LEU A 465 4.49 20.37 -4.17
N ALA A 466 5.81 20.33 -4.01
CA ALA A 466 6.44 19.36 -3.13
C ALA A 466 6.14 19.70 -1.65
N VAL A 467 5.71 18.70 -0.88
CA VAL A 467 5.39 18.84 0.54
C VAL A 467 6.64 18.64 1.38
N VAL A 468 7.46 17.67 1.04
CA VAL A 468 8.73 17.42 1.72
C VAL A 468 9.92 17.58 0.79
N ASP A 469 11.06 17.95 1.36
CA ASP A 469 12.34 17.95 0.69
C ASP A 469 12.94 16.52 0.60
N PRO A 470 14.07 16.31 -0.11
CA PRO A 470 14.70 14.99 -0.21
C PRO A 470 15.20 14.41 1.13
N GLU A 471 15.35 15.21 2.17
CA GLU A 471 15.61 14.79 3.53
C GLU A 471 14.33 14.52 4.33
N LEU A 472 13.15 14.52 3.65
CA LEU A 472 11.82 14.24 4.19
C LEU A 472 11.28 15.29 5.18
N ARG A 473 11.91 16.47 5.27
CA ARG A 473 11.44 17.57 6.11
C ARG A 473 10.28 18.28 5.45
N VAL A 474 9.24 18.61 6.22
CA VAL A 474 8.12 19.40 5.72
C VAL A 474 8.61 20.82 5.37
N ARG A 475 8.37 21.24 4.15
CA ARG A 475 8.91 22.49 3.63
C ARG A 475 8.35 23.71 4.37
N GLY A 476 9.26 24.54 4.85
CA GLY A 476 8.94 25.77 5.58
C GLY A 476 8.59 25.58 7.05
N LEU A 477 8.71 24.36 7.58
CA LEU A 477 8.54 24.06 8.99
C LEU A 477 9.76 23.31 9.53
N ASP A 478 10.20 23.69 10.73
CA ASP A 478 11.26 22.99 11.44
C ASP A 478 10.70 21.87 12.33
N GLY A 479 11.52 20.86 12.63
CA GLY A 479 11.17 19.77 13.57
C GLY A 479 10.01 18.88 13.11
N LEU A 480 9.67 18.86 11.80
CA LEU A 480 8.58 18.05 11.24
C LEU A 480 9.03 17.30 9.99
N ARG A 481 8.84 15.98 9.99
CA ARG A 481 9.07 15.13 8.81
C ARG A 481 7.84 14.29 8.46
N VAL A 482 7.80 13.85 7.21
CA VAL A 482 6.89 12.79 6.74
C VAL A 482 7.73 11.65 6.19
N ALA A 483 7.46 10.42 6.64
CA ALA A 483 8.25 9.27 6.24
C ALA A 483 7.39 8.01 6.01
N ASP A 484 6.39 8.11 5.13
CA ASP A 484 5.51 7.00 4.72
C ASP A 484 5.21 7.04 3.21
N ALA A 485 4.24 6.26 2.74
CA ALA A 485 3.89 6.18 1.33
C ALA A 485 3.39 7.53 0.74
N SER A 486 2.99 8.49 1.57
CA SER A 486 2.53 9.80 1.09
C SER A 486 3.64 10.60 0.40
N ILE A 487 4.93 10.31 0.69
CA ILE A 487 6.05 11.04 0.08
C ILE A 487 6.38 10.58 -1.35
N ILE A 488 5.87 9.45 -1.79
CA ILE A 488 6.18 8.83 -3.09
C ILE A 488 5.77 9.79 -4.23
N PRO A 489 6.71 10.24 -5.09
CA PRO A 489 6.36 11.19 -6.15
C PRO A 489 5.64 10.53 -7.34
N VAL A 490 6.00 9.27 -7.65
CA VAL A 490 5.42 8.41 -8.70
C VAL A 490 5.41 6.99 -8.18
N LEU A 491 4.32 6.25 -8.43
CA LEU A 491 4.21 4.84 -8.00
C LEU A 491 5.31 3.97 -8.62
N PRO A 492 5.92 3.08 -7.83
CA PRO A 492 6.80 2.06 -8.36
C PRO A 492 6.01 1.02 -9.16
N SER A 493 6.63 0.43 -10.18
CA SER A 493 6.07 -0.65 -11.00
C SER A 493 6.07 -1.98 -10.23
N GLY A 494 5.42 -1.98 -9.07
CA GLY A 494 5.33 -3.06 -8.10
C GLY A 494 4.33 -2.71 -7.00
N HIS A 495 4.54 -3.20 -5.78
CA HIS A 495 3.65 -2.98 -4.65
C HIS A 495 4.25 -2.01 -3.64
N THR A 496 3.43 -1.18 -2.97
CA THR A 496 3.91 -0.04 -2.17
C THR A 496 4.45 -0.39 -0.79
N ASN A 497 4.17 -1.60 -0.26
CA ASN A 497 4.56 -1.93 1.10
C ASN A 497 6.08 -2.02 1.31
N TRP A 498 6.81 -2.75 0.45
CA TRP A 498 8.27 -2.85 0.59
C TRP A 498 8.99 -1.54 0.25
N PRO A 499 8.60 -0.76 -0.77
CA PRO A 499 9.06 0.61 -0.93
C PRO A 499 8.85 1.49 0.32
N THR A 500 7.73 1.35 1.05
CA THR A 500 7.50 2.07 2.30
C THR A 500 8.45 1.63 3.42
N VAL A 501 8.78 0.34 3.50
CA VAL A 501 9.84 -0.15 4.40
C VAL A 501 11.19 0.49 4.04
N MET A 502 11.54 0.53 2.76
CA MET A 502 12.76 1.16 2.26
C MET A 502 12.82 2.65 2.61
N ILE A 503 11.71 3.37 2.40
CA ILE A 503 11.59 4.80 2.78
C ILE A 503 11.90 4.99 4.26
N ALA A 504 11.35 4.16 5.13
CA ALA A 504 11.56 4.27 6.57
C ALA A 504 12.99 3.89 7.00
N GLU A 505 13.59 2.88 6.35
CA GLU A 505 15.00 2.52 6.55
C GLU A 505 15.94 3.69 6.19
N ARG A 506 15.68 4.33 5.04
CA ARG A 506 16.44 5.48 4.59
C ARG A 506 16.19 6.72 5.47
N ALA A 507 14.94 6.95 5.87
CA ALA A 507 14.59 8.04 6.79
C ALA A 507 15.35 7.94 8.11
N ALA A 508 15.51 6.73 8.66
CA ALA A 508 16.31 6.52 9.86
C ALA A 508 17.78 6.95 9.66
N ASP A 509 18.38 6.63 8.50
CA ASP A 509 19.75 7.06 8.17
C ASP A 509 19.86 8.59 8.03
N LEU A 510 18.87 9.23 7.39
CA LEU A 510 18.84 10.69 7.23
C LEU A 510 18.72 11.41 8.58
N ILE A 511 17.91 10.89 9.50
CA ILE A 511 17.70 11.44 10.84
C ILE A 511 18.99 11.27 11.68
N ALA A 512 19.58 10.07 11.71
CA ALA A 512 20.83 9.82 12.42
C ALA A 512 22.00 10.65 11.86
N GLY A 513 22.08 10.82 10.54
CA GLY A 513 23.10 11.66 9.89
C GLY A 513 22.92 13.15 10.14
N ALA A 514 21.72 13.64 10.43
CA ALA A 514 21.46 15.01 10.85
C ALA A 514 21.94 15.25 12.29
N ALA A 515 21.68 14.33 13.22
CA ALA A 515 22.12 14.42 14.61
C ALA A 515 23.64 14.48 14.77
N THR A 516 24.41 13.89 13.84
CA THR A 516 25.90 13.92 13.89
C THR A 516 26.50 15.19 13.28
N ARG A 517 25.71 16.07 12.65
CA ARG A 517 26.18 17.32 12.00
C ARG A 517 25.84 18.59 12.80
N GLY A 518 24.99 18.50 13.80
CA GLY A 518 24.59 19.60 14.70
C GLY A 518 25.40 19.58 15.99
#